data_cfdd09a92f075a1d34e663c64bc212ca
#
_entry.id   cfdd09a92f075a1d34e663c64bc212ca
#
_cell.length_a   1.000
_cell.length_b   1.000
_cell.length_c   1.000
_cell.angle_alpha   90.00
_cell.angle_beta   90.00
_cell.angle_gamma   90.00
#
_symmetry.space_group_name_H-M   'P 1'
#
loop_
_entity.id
_entity.type
_entity.pdbx_description
1 polymer ?
#
loop_
_entity_poly.entity_id
_entity_poly.type
_entity_poly.pdbx_seq_one_letter_code
_entity_poly.pdbx_strand_id
1 'polypeptide(L)'
;MKIKISLFSFLLCLNMANTSELQYSPYLVDHENFLAIKPENIKNGDPLKGKKIFVSRKVNCLSCHEAPIPEERFHGNLGPSLAGIGERYSKDEIRIRIIDAKLINPSTIMPSYFKDIKFPRTEKKYLKKKILSAEEVEHLVEYLYSLKDENSIK
;
A
#
# COMPACT_ATOMS: atom_id res chain seq x y z
N MET A 1 -7.66 34.58 -53.87
CA MET A 1 -8.32 34.32 -52.57
C MET A 1 -7.40 33.35 -51.81
N LYS A 2 -6.57 33.86 -50.85
CA LYS A 2 -5.58 33.08 -50.12
C LYS A 2 -6.17 32.65 -48.76
N ILE A 3 -6.42 31.35 -48.58
CA ILE A 3 -6.88 30.77 -47.35
C ILE A 3 -5.69 30.63 -46.40
N LYS A 4 -5.65 31.44 -45.35
CA LYS A 4 -4.72 31.26 -44.23
C LYS A 4 -5.30 30.23 -43.29
N ILE A 5 -4.79 28.98 -43.33
CA ILE A 5 -5.09 27.96 -42.36
C ILE A 5 -4.29 28.28 -41.09
N SER A 6 -5.01 28.60 -40.01
CA SER A 6 -4.47 28.92 -38.71
C SER A 6 -3.91 27.67 -38.05
N LEU A 7 -2.60 27.63 -37.88
CA LEU A 7 -1.81 26.53 -37.27
C LEU A 7 -1.77 26.66 -35.73
N PHE A 8 -2.88 27.04 -35.08
CA PHE A 8 -2.89 27.37 -33.64
C PHE A 8 -3.75 26.46 -32.77
N SER A 9 -4.08 25.25 -33.23
CA SER A 9 -4.97 24.38 -32.45
C SER A 9 -4.41 23.00 -32.06
N PHE A 10 -3.07 22.81 -32.06
CA PHE A 10 -2.47 21.49 -31.78
C PHE A 10 -1.54 21.43 -30.56
N LEU A 11 -1.63 22.38 -29.65
CA LEU A 11 -0.70 22.40 -28.49
C LEU A 11 -1.38 22.43 -27.11
N LEU A 12 -2.57 21.81 -26.95
CA LEU A 12 -3.26 21.82 -25.65
C LEU A 12 -3.72 20.44 -25.18
N CYS A 13 -3.00 19.37 -25.52
CA CYS A 13 -3.29 18.01 -25.03
C CYS A 13 -2.09 17.35 -24.34
N LEU A 14 -1.31 18.11 -23.59
CA LEU A 14 -0.22 17.55 -22.77
C LEU A 14 -0.29 18.20 -21.40
N ASN A 15 -0.77 17.45 -20.44
CA ASN A 15 -0.62 17.54 -18.99
C ASN A 15 -1.94 17.38 -18.23
N MET A 16 -2.63 16.27 -18.46
CA MET A 16 -3.42 15.68 -17.36
C MET A 16 -2.52 14.65 -16.67
N ALA A 17 -1.50 15.12 -15.97
CA ALA A 17 -0.85 14.30 -14.96
C ALA A 17 -1.92 13.90 -13.96
N ASN A 18 -2.19 12.59 -13.88
CA ASN A 18 -3.24 12.01 -13.03
C ASN A 18 -3.00 12.44 -11.58
N THR A 19 -3.78 13.40 -11.08
CA THR A 19 -3.75 13.83 -9.68
C THR A 19 -4.06 12.69 -8.70
N SER A 20 -4.58 11.56 -9.19
CA SER A 20 -4.83 10.36 -8.42
C SER A 20 -3.54 9.62 -8.01
N GLU A 21 -2.47 9.71 -8.78
CA GLU A 21 -1.20 9.02 -8.47
C GLU A 21 -0.39 9.74 -7.39
N LEU A 22 -0.49 11.06 -7.29
CA LEU A 22 0.24 11.86 -6.30
C LEU A 22 -0.09 11.48 -4.85
N GLN A 23 -1.28 10.94 -4.58
CA GLN A 23 -1.66 10.52 -3.23
C GLN A 23 -0.83 9.35 -2.70
N TYR A 24 -0.27 8.50 -3.57
CA TYR A 24 0.57 7.36 -3.19
C TYR A 24 2.05 7.66 -3.27
N SER A 25 2.43 8.88 -3.67
CA SER A 25 3.85 9.27 -3.70
C SER A 25 4.53 8.95 -2.36
N PRO A 26 5.70 8.31 -2.40
CA PRO A 26 6.63 8.16 -3.52
C PRO A 26 6.46 6.89 -4.35
N TYR A 27 5.49 6.02 -4.07
CA TYR A 27 5.27 4.78 -4.81
C TYR A 27 4.66 5.04 -6.18
N LEU A 28 5.08 4.24 -7.17
CA LEU A 28 4.42 4.17 -8.48
C LEU A 28 3.40 3.04 -8.45
N VAL A 29 2.13 3.36 -8.71
CA VAL A 29 1.05 2.38 -8.71
C VAL A 29 0.78 1.91 -10.13
N ASP A 30 0.94 0.62 -10.35
CA ASP A 30 0.51 -0.07 -11.56
C ASP A 30 -0.89 -0.65 -11.32
N HIS A 31 -1.89 -0.02 -11.91
CA HIS A 31 -3.30 -0.40 -11.75
C HIS A 31 -3.67 -1.65 -12.57
N GLU A 32 -2.92 -1.96 -13.63
CA GLU A 32 -3.21 -3.11 -14.49
C GLU A 32 -2.73 -4.41 -13.83
N ASN A 33 -1.55 -4.37 -13.22
CA ASN A 33 -0.94 -5.54 -12.57
C ASN A 33 -1.13 -5.55 -11.05
N PHE A 34 -1.79 -4.55 -10.48
CA PHE A 34 -1.99 -4.38 -9.03
C PHE A 34 -0.70 -4.39 -8.24
N LEU A 35 0.26 -3.56 -8.64
CA LEU A 35 1.56 -3.42 -8.01
C LEU A 35 1.74 -2.01 -7.45
N ALA A 36 2.47 -1.91 -6.34
CA ALA A 36 3.02 -0.65 -5.86
C ALA A 36 4.54 -0.74 -5.86
N ILE A 37 5.16 -0.09 -6.84
CA ILE A 37 6.59 -0.16 -7.08
C ILE A 37 7.32 0.83 -6.18
N LYS A 38 8.30 0.33 -5.44
CA LYS A 38 9.16 1.14 -4.57
C LYS A 38 10.25 1.82 -5.40
N PRO A 39 10.42 3.15 -5.33
CA PRO A 39 11.54 3.82 -5.99
C PRO A 39 12.88 3.43 -5.32
N GLU A 40 13.96 3.45 -6.11
CA GLU A 40 15.30 3.00 -5.67
C GLU A 40 15.88 3.82 -4.50
N ASN A 41 15.52 5.10 -4.41
CA ASN A 41 15.97 5.99 -3.33
C ASN A 41 15.33 5.69 -1.97
N ILE A 42 14.32 4.82 -1.89
CA ILE A 42 13.76 4.34 -0.64
C ILE A 42 14.49 3.07 -0.20
N LYS A 43 15.01 3.11 1.02
CA LYS A 43 15.70 1.96 1.62
C LYS A 43 14.75 0.77 1.81
N ASN A 44 15.29 -0.44 1.78
CA ASN A 44 14.55 -1.61 2.21
C ASN A 44 14.22 -1.51 3.70
N GLY A 45 13.09 -2.10 4.08
CA GLY A 45 12.65 -2.11 5.46
C GLY A 45 13.45 -3.10 6.33
N ASP A 46 13.19 -3.01 7.62
CA ASP A 46 13.67 -3.93 8.64
C ASP A 46 12.51 -4.81 9.09
N PRO A 47 12.56 -6.15 8.90
CA PRO A 47 11.45 -7.04 9.25
C PRO A 47 11.15 -7.06 10.76
N LEU A 48 12.14 -6.83 11.64
CA LEU A 48 11.90 -6.77 13.07
C LEU A 48 11.11 -5.51 13.46
N LYS A 49 11.40 -4.38 12.82
CA LYS A 49 10.59 -3.17 12.97
C LYS A 49 9.20 -3.38 12.37
N GLY A 50 9.12 -4.06 11.22
CA GLY A 50 7.86 -4.42 10.57
C GLY A 50 6.95 -5.25 11.48
N LYS A 51 7.50 -6.27 12.16
CA LYS A 51 6.76 -7.06 13.15
C LYS A 51 6.20 -6.19 14.28
N LYS A 52 7.02 -5.27 14.83
CA LYS A 52 6.58 -4.34 15.88
C LYS A 52 5.44 -3.43 15.42
N ILE A 53 5.50 -2.94 14.17
CA ILE A 53 4.41 -2.15 13.59
C ILE A 53 3.17 -3.01 13.43
N PHE A 54 3.30 -4.21 12.89
CA PHE A 54 2.21 -5.15 12.61
C PHE A 54 1.37 -5.46 13.85
N VAL A 55 2.00 -5.72 15.00
CA VAL A 55 1.32 -6.01 16.28
C VAL A 55 0.85 -4.74 17.02
N SER A 56 1.25 -3.56 16.53
CA SER A 56 0.92 -2.30 17.20
C SER A 56 -0.57 -1.95 17.05
N ARG A 57 -1.10 -1.23 18.04
CA ARG A 57 -2.47 -0.67 17.97
C ARG A 57 -2.63 0.42 16.91
N LYS A 58 -1.55 0.94 16.37
CA LYS A 58 -1.57 1.97 15.31
C LYS A 58 -2.22 1.46 14.05
N VAL A 59 -1.91 0.23 13.65
CA VAL A 59 -2.41 -0.41 12.42
C VAL A 59 -3.36 -1.57 12.69
N ASN A 60 -3.20 -2.23 13.84
CA ASN A 60 -4.10 -3.26 14.36
C ASN A 60 -4.38 -4.42 13.39
N CYS A 61 -3.35 -4.88 12.67
CA CYS A 61 -3.49 -5.94 11.66
C CYS A 61 -4.02 -7.25 12.24
N LEU A 62 -3.60 -7.60 13.49
CA LEU A 62 -4.03 -8.82 14.17
C LEU A 62 -5.51 -8.85 14.53
N SER A 63 -6.20 -7.71 14.59
CA SER A 63 -7.65 -7.71 14.82
C SER A 63 -8.45 -8.33 13.67
N CYS A 64 -7.85 -8.42 12.48
CA CYS A 64 -8.50 -8.95 11.30
C CYS A 64 -7.80 -10.17 10.72
N HIS A 65 -6.48 -10.30 10.88
CA HIS A 65 -5.68 -11.34 10.27
C HIS A 65 -5.05 -12.28 11.31
N GLU A 66 -5.09 -13.56 11.02
CA GLU A 66 -4.22 -14.54 11.66
C GLU A 66 -2.80 -14.43 11.06
N ALA A 67 -1.76 -14.55 11.90
CA ALA A 67 -0.36 -14.54 11.50
C ALA A 67 0.46 -15.50 12.38
N PRO A 68 1.60 -16.03 11.92
CA PRO A 68 2.45 -16.96 12.70
C PRO A 68 3.25 -16.19 13.77
N ILE A 69 2.56 -15.69 14.79
CA ILE A 69 3.12 -14.93 15.93
C ILE A 69 2.65 -15.61 17.22
N PRO A 70 3.36 -16.64 17.70
CA PRO A 70 2.94 -17.44 18.86
C PRO A 70 2.79 -16.64 20.17
N GLU A 71 3.51 -15.54 20.32
CA GLU A 71 3.44 -14.65 21.47
C GLU A 71 2.15 -13.82 21.55
N GLU A 72 1.47 -13.61 20.42
CA GLU A 72 0.17 -12.93 20.35
C GLU A 72 -0.95 -13.97 20.44
N ARG A 73 -1.82 -13.84 21.45
CA ARG A 73 -2.82 -14.88 21.77
C ARG A 73 -4.13 -14.75 20.99
N PHE A 74 -4.43 -13.55 20.49
CA PHE A 74 -5.72 -13.24 19.89
C PHE A 74 -5.53 -12.69 18.48
N HIS A 75 -5.96 -13.49 17.52
CA HIS A 75 -5.96 -13.14 16.11
C HIS A 75 -7.38 -13.13 15.58
N GLY A 76 -7.69 -12.12 14.76
CA GLY A 76 -8.95 -12.06 14.03
C GLY A 76 -8.96 -13.00 12.83
N ASN A 77 -10.16 -13.25 12.30
CA ASN A 77 -10.39 -14.09 11.13
C ASN A 77 -11.26 -13.42 10.06
N LEU A 78 -11.37 -12.08 10.12
CA LEU A 78 -12.07 -11.29 9.08
C LEU A 78 -11.30 -11.22 7.75
N GLY A 79 -9.97 -11.21 7.84
CA GLY A 79 -9.08 -11.28 6.69
C GLY A 79 -8.46 -12.67 6.55
N PRO A 80 -7.84 -12.97 5.40
CA PRO A 80 -7.15 -14.24 5.19
C PRO A 80 -5.94 -14.38 6.13
N SER A 81 -5.57 -15.63 6.44
CA SER A 81 -4.33 -15.92 7.16
C SER A 81 -3.12 -15.40 6.38
N LEU A 82 -2.17 -14.81 7.11
CA LEU A 82 -0.92 -14.28 6.56
C LEU A 82 0.25 -15.28 6.65
N ALA A 83 0.00 -16.50 7.13
CA ALA A 83 0.98 -17.57 7.03
C ALA A 83 1.33 -17.81 5.55
N GLY A 84 2.62 -17.90 5.23
CA GLY A 84 3.11 -18.11 3.86
C GLY A 84 2.82 -16.98 2.87
N ILE A 85 2.46 -15.77 3.31
CA ILE A 85 2.13 -14.66 2.40
C ILE A 85 3.32 -14.27 1.52
N GLY A 86 4.55 -14.37 2.02
CA GLY A 86 5.78 -14.06 1.27
C GLY A 86 6.10 -15.06 0.16
N GLU A 87 5.40 -16.21 0.07
CA GLU A 87 5.48 -17.15 -1.03
C GLU A 87 4.40 -16.90 -2.08
N ARG A 88 3.23 -16.42 -1.62
CA ARG A 88 2.08 -16.18 -2.49
C ARG A 88 2.16 -14.87 -3.26
N TYR A 89 2.87 -13.87 -2.73
CA TYR A 89 2.92 -12.53 -3.28
C TYR A 89 4.32 -11.94 -3.28
N SER A 90 4.66 -11.20 -4.31
CA SER A 90 5.85 -10.34 -4.37
C SER A 90 5.75 -9.17 -3.37
N LYS A 91 6.87 -8.51 -3.13
CA LYS A 91 6.89 -7.30 -2.27
C LYS A 91 5.99 -6.19 -2.81
N ASP A 92 5.92 -6.01 -4.12
CA ASP A 92 5.11 -4.96 -4.75
C ASP A 92 3.61 -5.26 -4.65
N GLU A 93 3.22 -6.54 -4.72
CA GLU A 93 1.84 -6.97 -4.48
C GLU A 93 1.44 -6.88 -2.99
N ILE A 94 2.36 -7.15 -2.06
CA ILE A 94 2.13 -6.94 -0.63
C ILE A 94 2.00 -5.44 -0.35
N ARG A 95 2.86 -4.63 -0.94
CA ARG A 95 2.88 -3.17 -0.76
C ARG A 95 1.58 -2.52 -1.20
N ILE A 96 1.04 -2.87 -2.36
CA ILE A 96 -0.22 -2.26 -2.83
C ILE A 96 -1.38 -2.57 -1.87
N ARG A 97 -1.41 -3.76 -1.26
CA ARG A 97 -2.42 -4.14 -0.25
C ARG A 97 -2.30 -3.30 1.01
N ILE A 98 -1.09 -2.94 1.42
CA ILE A 98 -0.86 -2.09 2.60
C ILE A 98 -1.22 -0.63 2.27
N ILE A 99 -0.75 -0.09 1.15
CA ILE A 99 -0.95 1.32 0.84
C ILE A 99 -2.43 1.63 0.60
N ASP A 100 -3.10 0.83 -0.23
CA ASP A 100 -4.54 0.93 -0.47
C ASP A 100 -5.13 -0.36 -1.08
N ALA A 101 -5.61 -1.25 -0.24
CA ALA A 101 -6.25 -2.50 -0.68
C ALA A 101 -7.48 -2.28 -1.58
N LYS A 102 -8.10 -1.09 -1.53
CA LYS A 102 -9.26 -0.73 -2.37
C LYS A 102 -8.91 -0.59 -3.85
N LEU A 103 -7.64 -0.45 -4.19
CA LEU A 103 -7.18 -0.48 -5.58
C LEU A 103 -7.36 -1.87 -6.21
N ILE A 104 -7.31 -2.93 -5.38
CA ILE A 104 -7.50 -4.32 -5.83
C ILE A 104 -8.97 -4.72 -5.69
N ASN A 105 -9.56 -4.44 -4.53
CA ASN A 105 -10.96 -4.74 -4.24
C ASN A 105 -11.65 -3.52 -3.62
N PRO A 106 -12.44 -2.75 -4.38
CA PRO A 106 -13.13 -1.56 -3.88
C PRO A 106 -14.09 -1.82 -2.70
N SER A 107 -14.58 -3.05 -2.56
CA SER A 107 -15.51 -3.45 -1.49
C SER A 107 -14.81 -3.92 -0.21
N THR A 108 -13.48 -3.96 -0.18
CA THR A 108 -12.75 -4.42 1.01
C THR A 108 -12.96 -3.51 2.20
N ILE A 109 -13.04 -4.13 3.39
CA ILE A 109 -13.05 -3.41 4.68
C ILE A 109 -11.63 -3.09 5.19
N MET A 110 -10.59 -3.67 4.55
CA MET A 110 -9.20 -3.38 4.91
C MET A 110 -8.91 -1.88 4.72
N PRO A 111 -8.39 -1.20 5.75
CA PRO A 111 -8.06 0.23 5.65
C PRO A 111 -6.93 0.50 4.65
N SER A 112 -6.94 1.70 4.06
CA SER A 112 -5.81 2.22 3.32
C SER A 112 -4.83 2.88 4.29
N TYR A 113 -3.63 2.34 4.45
CA TYR A 113 -2.66 2.82 5.45
C TYR A 113 -1.75 3.95 4.93
N PHE A 114 -1.67 4.11 3.60
CA PHE A 114 -0.79 5.09 2.97
C PHE A 114 -1.54 6.04 2.02
N LYS A 115 -2.76 6.37 2.34
CA LYS A 115 -3.60 7.31 1.60
C LYS A 115 -3.96 8.50 2.46
N ASP A 116 -4.05 9.66 1.86
CA ASP A 116 -4.53 10.87 2.54
C ASP A 116 -5.99 10.69 2.98
N ILE A 117 -6.22 10.68 4.28
CA ILE A 117 -7.56 10.50 4.84
C ILE A 117 -8.35 11.80 4.72
N LYS A 118 -9.51 11.74 4.04
CA LYS A 118 -10.44 12.84 3.87
C LYS A 118 -11.86 12.39 4.21
N PHE A 119 -12.12 12.05 5.49
CA PHE A 119 -13.49 11.79 5.92
C PHE A 119 -14.15 13.07 6.43
N PRO A 120 -15.48 13.24 6.24
CA PRO A 120 -16.20 14.47 6.64
C PRO A 120 -16.07 14.83 8.12
N ARG A 121 -15.80 13.85 8.99
CA ARG A 121 -15.68 14.01 10.45
C ARG A 121 -14.25 13.83 10.96
N THR A 122 -13.25 13.89 10.08
CA THR A 122 -11.85 13.76 10.51
C THR A 122 -11.43 15.02 11.24
N GLU A 123 -10.89 14.87 12.45
CA GLU A 123 -10.31 15.97 13.21
C GLU A 123 -9.19 16.64 12.41
N LYS A 124 -9.13 17.97 12.44
CA LYS A 124 -8.21 18.79 11.61
C LYS A 124 -6.74 18.34 11.69
N LYS A 125 -6.29 17.87 12.86
CA LYS A 125 -4.91 17.40 13.06
C LYS A 125 -4.55 16.12 12.27
N TYR A 126 -5.56 15.35 11.82
CA TYR A 126 -5.37 14.12 11.03
C TYR A 126 -5.71 14.29 9.55
N LEU A 127 -6.26 15.45 9.15
CA LEU A 127 -6.54 15.71 7.74
C LEU A 127 -5.26 15.67 6.91
N LYS A 128 -5.33 15.02 5.74
CA LYS A 128 -4.22 14.84 4.79
C LYS A 128 -2.99 14.13 5.40
N LYS A 129 -3.17 13.37 6.48
CA LYS A 129 -2.10 12.55 7.05
C LYS A 129 -2.32 11.10 6.67
N LYS A 130 -1.25 10.44 6.29
CA LYS A 130 -1.20 8.99 6.11
C LYS A 130 -1.06 8.32 7.48
N ILE A 131 -1.63 7.13 7.64
CA ILE A 131 -1.50 6.35 8.88
C ILE A 131 -0.06 5.89 9.06
N LEU A 132 0.56 5.42 7.97
CA LEU A 132 1.96 4.98 7.94
C LEU A 132 2.82 5.97 7.14
N SER A 133 4.08 6.09 7.52
CA SER A 133 5.11 6.68 6.66
C SER A 133 5.57 5.68 5.60
N ALA A 134 6.28 6.15 4.56
CA ALA A 134 6.85 5.25 3.55
C ALA A 134 7.85 4.26 4.17
N GLU A 135 8.66 4.70 5.14
CA GLU A 135 9.59 3.83 5.86
C GLU A 135 8.84 2.73 6.63
N GLU A 136 7.75 3.06 7.32
CA GLU A 136 6.93 2.08 8.04
C GLU A 136 6.24 1.09 7.11
N VAL A 137 5.84 1.51 5.91
CA VAL A 137 5.32 0.61 4.87
C VAL A 137 6.40 -0.39 4.46
N GLU A 138 7.63 0.07 4.18
CA GLU A 138 8.71 -0.85 3.80
C GLU A 138 9.09 -1.82 4.92
N HIS A 139 9.07 -1.40 6.19
CA HIS A 139 9.26 -2.30 7.32
C HIS A 139 8.19 -3.41 7.34
N LEU A 140 6.92 -3.06 7.15
CA LEU A 140 5.83 -4.03 7.08
C LEU A 140 5.94 -4.96 5.87
N VAL A 141 6.31 -4.44 4.70
CA VAL A 141 6.51 -5.25 3.48
C VAL A 141 7.60 -6.30 3.72
N GLU A 142 8.76 -5.90 4.27
CA GLU A 142 9.83 -6.84 4.56
C GLU A 142 9.41 -7.91 5.59
N TYR A 143 8.68 -7.51 6.63
CA TYR A 143 8.16 -8.46 7.60
C TYR A 143 7.19 -9.45 6.96
N LEU A 144 6.17 -8.99 6.25
CA LEU A 144 5.18 -9.87 5.63
C LEU A 144 5.81 -10.76 4.56
N TYR A 145 6.75 -10.23 3.78
CA TYR A 145 7.49 -11.02 2.80
C TYR A 145 8.37 -12.09 3.43
N SER A 146 8.81 -11.90 4.67
CA SER A 146 9.57 -12.91 5.42
C SER A 146 8.71 -14.06 5.96
N LEU A 147 7.38 -13.91 5.99
CA LEU A 147 6.45 -14.96 6.41
C LEU A 147 6.30 -16.01 5.30
N LYS A 148 7.21 -16.98 5.30
CA LYS A 148 7.21 -18.13 4.41
C LYS A 148 6.81 -19.38 5.20
N ASP A 149 6.14 -20.32 4.55
CA ASP A 149 5.83 -21.60 5.18
C ASP A 149 7.12 -22.41 5.40
N GLU A 150 7.32 -22.88 6.62
CA GLU A 150 8.48 -23.71 6.96
C GLU A 150 8.57 -25.01 6.14
N ASN A 151 7.49 -25.39 5.43
CA ASN A 151 7.40 -26.60 4.61
C ASN A 151 7.90 -26.42 3.17
N SER A 152 8.25 -25.23 2.73
CA SER A 152 8.74 -24.98 1.35
C SER A 152 10.26 -25.15 1.19
N ILE A 153 10.97 -25.50 2.29
CA ILE A 153 12.38 -25.89 2.25
C ILE A 153 12.46 -27.44 2.31
N LYS A 154 11.98 -28.10 1.26
CA LYS A 154 12.28 -29.53 0.99
C LYS A 154 12.87 -29.68 -0.37
#